data_b18fe92acfd846de96dc73cf9e17d2cb
#
_entry.id   b18fe92acfd846de96dc73cf9e17d2cb
#
_cell.length_a   1.000
_cell.length_b   1.000
_cell.length_c   1.000
_cell.angle_alpha   90.00
_cell.angle_beta   90.00
_cell.angle_gamma   90.00
#
_symmetry.space_group_name_H-M   'P 1'
#
loop_
_entity.id
_entity.type
_entity.pdbx_description
1 polymer ?
#
loop_
_entity_poly.entity_id
_entity_poly.type
_entity_poly.pdbx_seq_one_letter_code
_entity_poly.pdbx_strand_id
1 'polypeptide(L)'
;VNSESLIGEIYNLLGVTNIANSEEDPYGSGYPALTEEMVIESDPDFIVVGHSDYLNKDLSIRDGWGDISAVQNSRVVFLDDTLASNWGTTTLQLVEVLAATFEESVETNQYSDYLLLVSLLFLVIMLFVFTRNSSKVKT
;
A
#
# COMPACT_ATOMS: atom_id res chain seq x y z
N VAL A 1 3.64 13.86 -5.74
CA VAL A 1 5.06 14.07 -6.13
C VAL A 1 5.49 12.97 -7.07
N ASN A 2 6.36 13.26 -8.05
CA ASN A 2 6.99 12.29 -8.94
C ASN A 2 8.49 12.14 -8.64
N SER A 3 9.21 11.32 -9.41
CA SER A 3 10.65 11.04 -9.24
C SER A 3 11.58 12.25 -9.46
N GLU A 4 11.09 13.38 -9.96
CA GLU A 4 11.87 14.61 -10.07
C GLU A 4 11.99 15.37 -8.74
N SER A 5 11.17 15.00 -7.73
CA SER A 5 11.28 15.52 -6.38
C SER A 5 12.14 14.63 -5.47
N LEU A 6 12.72 15.19 -4.40
CA LEU A 6 13.49 14.38 -3.43
C LEU A 6 12.64 13.27 -2.82
N ILE A 7 11.39 13.55 -2.49
CA ILE A 7 10.49 12.55 -1.89
C ILE A 7 10.21 11.42 -2.90
N GLY A 8 10.00 11.77 -4.16
CA GLY A 8 9.82 10.77 -5.23
C GLY A 8 11.08 9.93 -5.46
N GLU A 9 12.27 10.51 -5.35
CA GLU A 9 13.54 9.78 -5.36
C GLU A 9 13.63 8.79 -4.17
N ILE A 10 13.20 9.20 -2.99
CA ILE A 10 13.14 8.31 -1.81
C ILE A 10 12.20 7.13 -2.08
N TYR A 11 11.03 7.35 -2.70
CA TYR A 11 10.12 6.27 -3.07
C TYR A 11 10.79 5.27 -4.04
N ASN A 12 11.51 5.77 -5.04
CA ASN A 12 12.28 4.91 -5.95
C ASN A 12 13.35 4.08 -5.22
N LEU A 13 14.09 4.70 -4.28
CA LEU A 13 15.09 4.00 -3.46
C LEU A 13 14.48 2.90 -2.59
N LEU A 14 13.26 3.10 -2.12
CA LEU A 14 12.50 2.12 -1.34
C LEU A 14 11.82 1.05 -2.22
N GLY A 15 11.98 1.13 -3.54
CA GLY A 15 11.49 0.13 -4.48
C GLY A 15 9.98 0.17 -4.74
N VAL A 16 9.30 1.26 -4.38
CA VAL A 16 7.86 1.42 -4.65
C VAL A 16 7.61 2.09 -6.00
N THR A 17 6.56 1.66 -6.69
CA THR A 17 6.12 2.29 -7.93
C THR A 17 5.24 3.49 -7.61
N ASN A 18 5.63 4.67 -8.11
CA ASN A 18 4.89 5.90 -7.86
C ASN A 18 3.97 6.21 -9.06
N ILE A 19 2.67 6.24 -8.83
CA ILE A 19 1.66 6.51 -9.87
C ILE A 19 1.84 7.91 -10.51
N ALA A 20 2.39 8.87 -9.78
CA ALA A 20 2.65 10.21 -10.28
C ALA A 20 3.77 10.29 -11.33
N ASN A 21 4.57 9.22 -11.51
CA ASN A 21 5.63 9.18 -12.52
C ASN A 21 5.11 9.07 -13.95
N SER A 22 3.87 8.61 -14.13
CA SER A 22 3.22 8.52 -15.45
C SER A 22 2.65 9.85 -15.94
N GLU A 23 2.59 10.85 -15.06
CA GLU A 23 1.93 12.12 -15.35
C GLU A 23 2.90 13.19 -15.84
N GLU A 24 2.40 14.02 -16.77
CA GLU A 24 3.16 15.15 -17.28
C GLU A 24 3.37 16.20 -16.19
N ASP A 25 4.63 16.60 -16.00
CA ASP A 25 5.01 17.74 -15.17
C ASP A 25 5.65 18.83 -16.05
N PRO A 26 4.84 19.67 -16.72
CA PRO A 26 5.32 20.62 -17.69
C PRO A 26 6.25 21.70 -17.12
N TYR A 27 6.31 21.80 -15.80
CA TYR A 27 7.18 22.76 -15.10
C TYR A 27 8.40 22.11 -14.48
N GLY A 28 8.52 20.78 -14.51
CA GLY A 28 9.64 20.04 -13.86
C GLY A 28 9.70 20.32 -12.36
N SER A 29 8.52 20.49 -11.74
CA SER A 29 8.41 20.85 -10.33
C SER A 29 8.57 19.64 -9.39
N GLY A 30 8.38 18.44 -9.93
CA GLY A 30 8.24 17.20 -9.15
C GLY A 30 6.84 17.02 -8.53
N TYR A 31 5.88 17.89 -8.90
CA TYR A 31 4.52 17.91 -8.36
C TYR A 31 3.48 17.93 -9.48
N PRO A 32 3.32 16.87 -10.27
CA PRO A 32 2.29 16.80 -11.30
C PRO A 32 0.90 16.88 -10.68
N ALA A 33 -0.06 17.42 -11.43
CA ALA A 33 -1.45 17.47 -11.02
C ALA A 33 -2.11 16.12 -11.30
N LEU A 34 -2.52 15.42 -10.24
CA LEU A 34 -3.33 14.20 -10.35
C LEU A 34 -4.81 14.55 -10.18
N THR A 35 -5.66 13.98 -11.02
CA THR A 35 -7.11 14.03 -10.81
C THR A 35 -7.54 12.93 -9.84
N GLU A 36 -8.72 13.07 -9.25
CA GLU A 36 -9.28 12.05 -8.38
C GLU A 36 -9.52 10.74 -9.13
N GLU A 37 -10.02 10.83 -10.36
CA GLU A 37 -10.25 9.69 -11.23
C GLU A 37 -8.97 8.89 -11.51
N MET A 38 -7.86 9.59 -11.78
CA MET A 38 -6.56 8.92 -12.01
C MET A 38 -6.08 8.16 -10.78
N VAL A 39 -6.29 8.71 -9.59
CA VAL A 39 -5.92 8.03 -8.34
C VAL A 39 -6.79 6.80 -8.13
N ILE A 40 -8.10 6.90 -8.37
CA ILE A 40 -9.05 5.79 -8.25
C ILE A 40 -8.72 4.68 -9.26
N GLU A 41 -8.49 5.05 -10.55
CA GLU A 41 -8.16 4.09 -11.61
C GLU A 41 -6.82 3.38 -11.39
N SER A 42 -5.86 4.06 -10.75
CA SER A 42 -4.55 3.49 -10.44
C SER A 42 -4.60 2.51 -9.27
N ASP A 43 -5.65 2.53 -8.46
CA ASP A 43 -5.88 1.67 -7.28
C ASP A 43 -4.60 1.46 -6.44
N PRO A 44 -4.00 2.51 -5.86
CA PRO A 44 -2.73 2.38 -5.17
C PRO A 44 -2.82 1.53 -3.90
N ASP A 45 -1.76 0.76 -3.63
CA ASP A 45 -1.62 -0.01 -2.39
C ASP A 45 -1.35 0.87 -1.16
N PHE A 46 -0.80 2.07 -1.38
CA PHE A 46 -0.49 3.08 -0.36
C PHE A 46 -0.85 4.48 -0.81
N ILE A 47 -1.32 5.29 0.14
CA ILE A 47 -1.49 6.74 -0.02
C ILE A 47 -0.68 7.44 1.06
N VAL A 48 0.27 8.30 0.67
CA VAL A 48 1.05 9.13 1.59
C VAL A 48 0.58 10.56 1.49
N VAL A 49 0.08 11.10 2.59
CA VAL A 49 -0.45 12.46 2.70
C VAL A 49 0.52 13.31 3.52
N GLY A 50 1.15 14.29 2.89
CA GLY A 50 2.17 15.15 3.50
C GLY A 50 1.69 16.59 3.78
N HIS A 51 0.44 16.78 4.19
CA HIS A 51 -0.11 18.10 4.48
C HIS A 51 -0.96 18.09 5.75
N SER A 52 -0.69 19.03 6.65
CA SER A 52 -1.34 19.14 7.97
C SER A 52 -2.86 19.27 7.90
N ASP A 53 -3.39 19.96 6.89
CA ASP A 53 -4.84 20.14 6.72
C ASP A 53 -5.60 18.83 6.47
N TYR A 54 -4.88 17.77 6.11
CA TYR A 54 -5.42 16.45 5.84
C TYR A 54 -5.10 15.42 6.92
N LEU A 55 -4.37 15.80 7.98
CA LEU A 55 -4.05 14.90 9.08
C LEU A 55 -5.33 14.33 9.70
N ASN A 56 -5.39 13.02 9.80
CA ASN A 56 -6.50 12.25 10.38
C ASN A 56 -7.86 12.42 9.66
N LYS A 57 -7.89 12.91 8.42
CA LYS A 57 -9.12 12.91 7.63
C LYS A 57 -9.39 11.51 7.09
N ASP A 58 -10.62 11.07 7.27
CA ASP A 58 -11.10 9.84 6.65
C ASP A 58 -11.26 10.06 5.14
N LEU A 59 -10.40 9.42 4.35
CA LEU A 59 -10.45 9.54 2.90
C LEU A 59 -11.59 8.72 2.28
N SER A 60 -12.16 7.77 3.00
CA SER A 60 -13.25 6.92 2.51
C SER A 60 -14.56 7.69 2.27
N ILE A 61 -14.69 8.89 2.87
CA ILE A 61 -15.87 9.77 2.67
C ILE A 61 -15.88 10.48 1.32
N ARG A 62 -14.75 10.48 0.59
CA ARG A 62 -14.67 11.06 -0.76
C ARG A 62 -15.29 10.07 -1.75
N ASP A 63 -15.97 10.61 -2.77
CA ASP A 63 -16.66 9.77 -3.76
C ASP A 63 -15.67 8.85 -4.51
N GLY A 64 -15.93 7.55 -4.50
CA GLY A 64 -15.09 6.52 -5.11
C GLY A 64 -13.80 6.15 -4.35
N TRP A 65 -13.39 6.91 -3.32
CA TRP A 65 -12.14 6.63 -2.60
C TRP A 65 -12.24 5.44 -1.65
N GLY A 66 -13.44 5.11 -1.18
CA GLY A 66 -13.66 3.96 -0.29
C GLY A 66 -13.34 2.61 -0.94
N ASP A 67 -13.29 2.54 -2.29
CA ASP A 67 -12.97 1.33 -3.03
C ASP A 67 -11.47 1.16 -3.33
N ILE A 68 -10.64 2.19 -3.06
CA ILE A 68 -9.18 2.14 -3.26
C ILE A 68 -8.55 1.16 -2.28
N SER A 69 -7.68 0.28 -2.76
CA SER A 69 -6.97 -0.73 -1.97
C SER A 69 -6.26 -0.16 -0.75
N ALA A 70 -5.58 0.98 -0.86
CA ALA A 70 -4.94 1.67 0.25
C ALA A 70 -5.93 2.07 1.35
N VAL A 71 -7.13 2.53 0.98
CA VAL A 71 -8.17 2.96 1.93
C VAL A 71 -8.80 1.75 2.62
N GLN A 72 -9.16 0.72 1.85
CA GLN A 72 -9.74 -0.52 2.38
C GLN A 72 -8.82 -1.25 3.36
N ASN A 73 -7.52 -1.24 3.09
CA ASN A 73 -6.50 -1.92 3.90
C ASN A 73 -5.88 -1.01 4.98
N SER A 74 -6.42 0.20 5.21
CA SER A 74 -5.90 1.16 6.19
C SER A 74 -4.42 1.56 5.95
N ARG A 75 -3.99 1.60 4.70
CA ARG A 75 -2.64 1.94 4.26
C ARG A 75 -2.54 3.40 3.81
N VAL A 76 -3.21 4.29 4.52
CA VAL A 76 -3.11 5.74 4.35
C VAL A 76 -2.18 6.28 5.42
N VAL A 77 -1.03 6.78 4.99
CA VAL A 77 0.04 7.30 5.87
C VAL A 77 -0.04 8.82 5.90
N PHE A 78 -0.20 9.37 7.08
CA PHE A 78 -0.19 10.83 7.27
C PHE A 78 1.16 11.26 7.84
N LEU A 79 1.89 12.06 7.07
CA LEU A 79 3.14 12.68 7.50
C LEU A 79 2.84 14.08 8.03
N ASP A 80 3.51 14.49 9.10
CA ASP A 80 3.45 15.90 9.52
C ASP A 80 4.23 16.80 8.54
N ASP A 81 3.92 18.11 8.55
CA ASP A 81 4.55 19.07 7.64
C ASP A 81 6.07 19.14 7.81
N THR A 82 6.59 18.80 8.99
CA THR A 82 8.03 18.84 9.27
C THR A 82 8.73 17.70 8.52
N LEU A 83 8.15 16.51 8.50
CA LEU A 83 8.68 15.37 7.76
C LEU A 83 8.49 15.52 6.25
N ALA A 84 7.35 16.08 5.84
CA ALA A 84 6.99 16.20 4.43
C ALA A 84 7.71 17.35 3.70
N SER A 85 8.12 18.42 4.42
CA SER A 85 8.58 19.68 3.81
C SER A 85 10.00 20.10 4.20
N ASN A 86 10.58 19.54 5.26
CA ASN A 86 11.91 19.93 5.73
C ASN A 86 13.00 19.01 5.17
N TRP A 87 13.95 19.66 4.51
CA TRP A 87 15.12 19.03 3.88
C TRP A 87 16.29 19.08 4.86
N GLY A 88 16.96 17.96 5.07
CA GLY A 88 18.14 17.90 5.94
C GLY A 88 18.09 16.73 6.94
N THR A 89 18.22 17.01 8.23
CA THR A 89 18.26 15.96 9.26
C THR A 89 16.98 15.13 9.37
N THR A 90 15.83 15.70 9.01
CA THR A 90 14.52 15.03 8.98
C THR A 90 14.35 14.08 7.80
N THR A 91 15.17 14.22 6.75
CA THR A 91 15.11 13.32 5.59
C THR A 91 15.41 11.86 5.97
N LEU A 92 16.37 11.61 6.87
CA LEU A 92 16.66 10.27 7.36
C LEU A 92 15.47 9.70 8.13
N GLN A 93 14.82 10.50 8.95
CA GLN A 93 13.63 10.10 9.69
C GLN A 93 12.46 9.80 8.75
N LEU A 94 12.29 10.56 7.67
CA LEU A 94 11.30 10.28 6.63
C LEU A 94 11.56 8.92 5.98
N VAL A 95 12.81 8.64 5.59
CA VAL A 95 13.20 7.33 5.01
C VAL A 95 12.89 6.19 5.97
N GLU A 96 13.24 6.32 7.26
CA GLU A 96 12.96 5.31 8.28
C GLU A 96 11.46 5.04 8.44
N VAL A 97 10.64 6.10 8.51
CA VAL A 97 9.18 5.98 8.64
C VAL A 97 8.57 5.29 7.42
N LEU A 98 8.96 5.71 6.22
CA LEU A 98 8.43 5.12 4.98
C LEU A 98 8.89 3.67 4.80
N ALA A 99 10.18 3.38 5.06
CA ALA A 99 10.70 2.02 4.98
C ALA A 99 9.94 1.07 5.91
N ALA A 100 9.78 1.45 7.19
CA ALA A 100 9.03 0.66 8.16
C ALA A 100 7.57 0.42 7.72
N THR A 101 6.92 1.44 7.16
CA THR A 101 5.54 1.35 6.68
C THR A 101 5.40 0.38 5.51
N PHE A 102 6.33 0.44 4.55
CA PHE A 102 6.27 -0.43 3.37
C PHE A 102 6.71 -1.86 3.68
N GLU A 103 7.68 -2.08 4.59
CA GLU A 103 8.09 -3.42 5.05
C GLU A 103 6.97 -4.15 5.78
N GLU A 104 6.28 -3.48 6.71
CA GLU A 104 5.17 -4.08 7.47
C GLU A 104 4.08 -4.65 6.55
N SER A 105 3.84 -4.01 5.42
CA SER A 105 2.86 -4.47 4.44
C SER A 105 3.31 -5.70 3.65
N VAL A 106 4.59 -5.82 3.36
CA VAL A 106 5.16 -6.99 2.66
C VAL A 106 5.07 -8.21 3.57
N GLU A 107 5.41 -8.09 4.85
CA GLU A 107 5.31 -9.19 5.80
C GLU A 107 3.87 -9.65 5.99
N THR A 108 2.91 -8.74 6.18
CA THR A 108 1.48 -9.11 6.35
C THR A 108 0.92 -9.83 5.14
N ASN A 109 1.31 -9.43 3.93
CA ASN A 109 0.87 -10.09 2.71
C ASN A 109 1.45 -11.52 2.59
N GLN A 110 2.73 -11.69 2.93
CA GLN A 110 3.39 -12.99 2.91
C GLN A 110 2.77 -13.97 3.92
N TYR A 111 2.46 -13.53 5.14
CA TYR A 111 1.79 -14.37 6.15
C TYR A 111 0.36 -14.73 5.73
N SER A 112 -0.37 -13.82 5.11
CA SER A 112 -1.72 -14.08 4.57
C SER A 112 -1.70 -15.19 3.53
N ASP A 113 -0.75 -15.15 2.60
CA ASP A 113 -0.59 -16.18 1.56
C ASP A 113 -0.23 -17.55 2.15
N TYR A 114 0.67 -17.59 3.15
CA TYR A 114 0.99 -18.82 3.86
C TYR A 114 -0.21 -19.39 4.61
N LEU A 115 -1.01 -18.58 5.28
CA LEU A 115 -2.22 -19.01 5.98
C LEU A 115 -3.27 -19.58 5.01
N LEU A 116 -3.45 -18.97 3.83
CA LEU A 116 -4.31 -19.48 2.79
C LEU A 116 -3.82 -20.84 2.27
N LEU A 117 -2.52 -20.98 1.98
CA LEU A 117 -1.94 -22.25 1.53
C LEU A 117 -2.08 -23.35 2.58
N VAL A 118 -1.82 -23.06 3.85
CA VAL A 118 -1.97 -24.01 4.96
C VAL A 118 -3.42 -24.44 5.14
N SER A 119 -4.37 -23.51 5.05
CA SER A 119 -5.79 -23.81 5.15
C SER A 119 -6.29 -24.69 4.00
N LEU A 120 -5.83 -24.43 2.78
CA LEU A 120 -6.14 -25.22 1.60
C LEU A 120 -5.59 -26.64 1.71
N LEU A 121 -4.34 -26.78 2.17
CA LEU A 121 -3.69 -28.07 2.41
C LEU A 121 -4.44 -28.88 3.46
N PHE A 122 -4.88 -28.25 4.55
CA PHE A 122 -5.67 -28.88 5.61
C PHE A 122 -7.00 -29.40 5.07
N LEU A 123 -7.68 -28.62 4.24
CA LEU A 123 -8.95 -29.00 3.60
C LEU A 123 -8.78 -30.21 2.68
N VAL A 124 -7.70 -30.26 1.89
CA VAL A 124 -7.37 -31.39 1.02
C VAL A 124 -7.10 -32.66 1.85
N ILE A 125 -6.35 -32.54 2.96
CA ILE A 125 -6.08 -33.67 3.84
C ILE A 125 -7.37 -34.20 4.47
N MET A 126 -8.25 -33.30 4.94
CA MET A 126 -9.54 -33.67 5.51
C MET A 126 -10.44 -34.38 4.52
N LEU A 127 -10.51 -33.91 3.27
CA LEU A 127 -11.24 -34.57 2.18
C LEU A 127 -10.68 -35.95 1.90
N PHE A 128 -9.36 -36.12 1.86
CA PHE A 128 -8.71 -37.40 1.63
C PHE A 128 -8.99 -38.41 2.75
N VAL A 129 -8.90 -37.97 4.01
CA VAL A 129 -9.22 -38.81 5.18
C VAL A 129 -10.69 -39.22 5.17
N PHE A 130 -11.59 -38.29 4.85
CA PHE A 130 -13.03 -38.57 4.78
C PHE A 130 -13.38 -39.57 3.69
N THR A 131 -12.82 -39.41 2.49
CA THR A 131 -13.06 -40.34 1.37
C THR A 131 -12.52 -41.75 1.68
N ARG A 132 -11.32 -41.83 2.31
CA ARG A 132 -10.72 -43.12 2.69
C ARG A 132 -11.50 -43.82 3.81
N ASN A 133 -12.10 -43.07 4.72
CA ASN A 133 -12.90 -43.66 5.81
C ASN A 133 -14.29 -44.12 5.32
N SER A 134 -14.87 -43.38 4.36
CA SER A 134 -16.14 -43.74 3.72
C SER A 134 -16.09 -45.03 2.90
N SER A 135 -14.90 -45.39 2.36
CA SER A 135 -14.72 -46.63 1.60
C SER A 135 -14.60 -47.88 2.49
N LYS A 136 -14.29 -47.71 3.80
CA LYS A 136 -14.17 -48.82 4.76
C LYS A 136 -15.50 -49.22 5.41
N VAL A 137 -16.55 -48.40 5.27
CA VAL A 137 -17.89 -48.66 5.86
C VAL A 137 -18.78 -49.50 4.91
N LYS A 138 -18.35 -49.76 3.67
CA LYS A 138 -19.11 -50.51 2.65
C LYS A 138 -18.68 -51.99 2.48
N THR A 139 -17.84 -52.50 3.38
CA THR A 139 -17.50 -53.95 3.49
C THR A 139 -18.09 -54.50 4.78
#